data_0756e004be06404afc667d9f4fd997ba
#
_entry.id   0756e004be06404afc667d9f4fd997ba
#
_cell.length_a   1.000
_cell.length_b   1.000
_cell.length_c   1.000
_cell.angle_alpha   90.00
_cell.angle_beta   90.00
_cell.angle_gamma   90.00
#
_symmetry.space_group_name_H-M   'P 1'
#
loop_
_entity.id
_entity.type
_entity.pdbx_description
1 polymer ?
#
loop_
_entity_poly.entity_id
_entity_poly.type
_entity_poly.pdbx_seq_one_letter_code
_entity_poly.pdbx_strand_id
1 'polypeptide(L)'
;MAVKPIIHDELSLKFKSLTATKQDLGAATDLKDTLLANKDRAAGLAANMIGVQKRIIALFVGPLPIVMLNPIIVTQDDKYLAYEGCLSLTGERPTERYKNITVKYQNENLETRQQSFSDFTAEVIQHEVDHCNGILI
;
A
#
# COMPACT_ATOMS: atom_id res chain seq x y z
N MET A 1 -16.40 -8.57 -0.21
CA MET A 1 -15.74 -8.96 -1.46
C MET A 1 -16.24 -8.10 -2.58
N ALA A 2 -15.72 -6.90 -2.66
CA ALA A 2 -16.24 -5.93 -3.59
C ALA A 2 -15.16 -4.98 -4.07
N VAL A 3 -15.35 -4.52 -5.30
CA VAL A 3 -14.58 -3.42 -5.86
C VAL A 3 -15.14 -2.13 -5.29
N LYS A 4 -14.28 -1.31 -4.70
CA LYS A 4 -14.67 -0.05 -4.07
C LYS A 4 -14.21 1.13 -4.91
N PRO A 5 -14.95 2.27 -4.88
CA PRO A 5 -14.49 3.47 -5.56
C PRO A 5 -13.26 4.04 -4.88
N ILE A 6 -12.39 4.66 -5.69
CA ILE A 6 -11.17 5.30 -5.19
C ILE A 6 -11.51 6.65 -4.56
N ILE A 7 -11.02 6.89 -3.36
CA ILE A 7 -11.20 8.14 -2.62
C ILE A 7 -10.21 9.18 -3.15
N HIS A 8 -10.70 10.39 -3.37
CA HIS A 8 -9.88 11.53 -3.82
C HIS A 8 -9.83 12.66 -2.79
N ASP A 9 -10.51 12.52 -1.66
CA ASP A 9 -10.53 13.53 -0.60
C ASP A 9 -9.19 13.56 0.14
N GLU A 10 -8.41 14.62 -0.10
CA GLU A 10 -7.10 14.76 0.51
C GLU A 10 -7.14 14.82 2.03
N LEU A 11 -8.20 15.38 2.61
CA LEU A 11 -8.31 15.45 4.07
C LEU A 11 -8.38 14.07 4.69
N SER A 12 -9.19 13.16 4.13
CA SER A 12 -9.29 11.80 4.65
C SER A 12 -8.00 11.02 4.42
N LEU A 13 -7.27 11.29 3.35
CA LEU A 13 -6.01 10.61 3.03
C LEU A 13 -4.86 11.06 3.94
N LYS A 14 -4.98 12.18 4.63
CA LYS A 14 -3.95 12.69 5.56
C LYS A 14 -4.01 12.06 6.94
N PHE A 15 -5.05 11.31 7.27
CA PHE A 15 -5.14 10.64 8.56
C PHE A 15 -4.24 9.41 8.60
N LYS A 16 -3.56 9.22 9.73
CA LYS A 16 -2.81 7.99 9.95
C LYS A 16 -3.78 6.84 10.13
N SER A 17 -3.53 5.76 9.43
CA SER A 17 -4.35 4.55 9.54
C SER A 17 -4.05 3.81 10.84
N LEU A 18 -5.08 3.20 11.40
CA LEU A 18 -4.99 2.44 12.64
C LEU A 18 -4.55 1.00 12.36
N THR A 19 -4.09 0.32 13.40
CA THR A 19 -3.71 -1.09 13.31
C THR A 19 -4.88 -1.92 12.80
N ALA A 20 -4.61 -2.77 11.82
CA ALA A 20 -5.60 -3.71 11.30
C ALA A 20 -5.66 -4.96 12.17
N THR A 21 -6.84 -5.57 12.26
CA THR A 21 -7.09 -6.77 13.05
C THR A 21 -7.82 -7.82 12.21
N LYS A 22 -8.13 -8.95 12.83
CA LYS A 22 -8.92 -10.01 12.20
C LYS A 22 -10.24 -9.49 11.64
N GLN A 23 -10.84 -8.49 12.28
CA GLN A 23 -12.10 -7.91 11.83
C GLN A 23 -11.99 -7.14 10.52
N ASP A 24 -10.76 -6.84 10.09
CA ASP A 24 -10.49 -6.07 8.87
C ASP A 24 -10.19 -6.95 7.67
N LEU A 25 -10.30 -8.28 7.79
CA LEU A 25 -10.01 -9.19 6.66
C LEU A 25 -10.95 -9.00 5.49
N GLY A 26 -12.20 -8.62 5.74
CA GLY A 26 -13.13 -8.27 4.67
C GLY A 26 -12.66 -7.06 3.88
N ALA A 27 -12.16 -6.04 4.57
CA ALA A 27 -11.58 -4.86 3.93
C ALA A 27 -10.33 -5.22 3.12
N ALA A 28 -9.51 -6.15 3.62
CA ALA A 28 -8.33 -6.62 2.89
C ALA A 28 -8.74 -7.28 1.57
N THR A 29 -9.80 -8.10 1.58
CA THR A 29 -10.32 -8.72 0.37
C THR A 29 -10.87 -7.67 -0.60
N ASP A 30 -11.61 -6.68 -0.09
CA ASP A 30 -12.12 -5.58 -0.92
C ASP A 30 -10.98 -4.79 -1.57
N LEU A 31 -9.90 -4.56 -0.83
CA LEU A 31 -8.73 -3.86 -1.35
C LEU A 31 -8.08 -4.64 -2.49
N LYS A 32 -7.95 -5.95 -2.31
CA LYS A 32 -7.39 -6.83 -3.34
C LYS A 32 -8.27 -6.82 -4.60
N ASP A 33 -9.59 -6.91 -4.43
CA ASP A 33 -10.52 -6.87 -5.55
C ASP A 33 -10.46 -5.54 -6.28
N THR A 34 -10.33 -4.44 -5.54
CA THR A 34 -10.22 -3.10 -6.12
C THR A 34 -8.91 -2.95 -6.89
N LEU A 35 -7.81 -3.49 -6.35
CA LEU A 35 -6.53 -3.49 -7.06
C LEU A 35 -6.63 -4.25 -8.38
N LEU A 36 -7.22 -5.43 -8.36
CA LEU A 36 -7.40 -6.23 -9.58
C LEU A 36 -8.23 -5.49 -10.63
N ALA A 37 -9.27 -4.79 -10.21
CA ALA A 37 -10.11 -4.00 -11.12
C ALA A 37 -9.35 -2.80 -11.71
N ASN A 38 -8.28 -2.35 -11.06
CA ASN A 38 -7.48 -1.21 -11.50
C ASN A 38 -6.09 -1.62 -11.97
N LYS A 39 -5.88 -2.88 -12.31
CA LYS A 39 -4.54 -3.43 -12.63
C LYS A 39 -3.82 -2.69 -13.76
N ASP A 40 -4.56 -2.10 -14.68
CA ASP A 40 -3.98 -1.36 -15.80
C ASP A 40 -3.52 0.05 -15.40
N ARG A 41 -3.86 0.51 -14.20
CA ARG A 41 -3.60 1.87 -13.74
C ARG A 41 -2.85 1.93 -12.42
N ALA A 42 -2.81 0.86 -11.65
CA ALA A 42 -2.21 0.86 -10.32
C ALA A 42 -1.38 -0.38 -10.09
N ALA A 43 -0.21 -0.20 -9.49
CA ALA A 43 0.65 -1.30 -9.05
C ALA A 43 0.37 -1.67 -7.59
N GLY A 44 -0.26 -0.79 -6.83
CA GLY A 44 -0.62 -1.01 -5.43
C GLY A 44 -1.67 -0.02 -4.95
N LEU A 45 -2.28 -0.33 -3.82
CA LEU A 45 -3.28 0.51 -3.16
C LEU A 45 -3.13 0.38 -1.65
N ALA A 46 -3.50 1.44 -0.92
CA ALA A 46 -3.65 1.39 0.53
C ALA A 46 -5.13 1.48 0.89
N ALA A 47 -5.52 0.92 2.05
CA ALA A 47 -6.92 0.83 2.44
C ALA A 47 -7.61 2.19 2.59
N ASN A 48 -6.87 3.24 2.97
CA ASN A 48 -7.47 4.58 3.07
C ASN A 48 -7.96 5.08 1.71
N MET A 49 -7.43 4.55 0.61
CA MET A 49 -7.86 4.91 -0.74
C MET A 49 -9.23 4.34 -1.09
N ILE A 50 -9.75 3.40 -0.30
CA ILE A 50 -11.12 2.89 -0.43
C ILE A 50 -11.97 3.22 0.81
N GLY A 51 -11.52 4.18 1.61
CA GLY A 51 -12.28 4.67 2.75
C GLY A 51 -12.12 3.89 4.04
N VAL A 52 -11.12 3.02 4.12
CA VAL A 52 -10.87 2.21 5.33
C VAL A 52 -9.59 2.71 6.00
N GLN A 53 -9.73 3.28 7.20
CA GLN A 53 -8.61 3.87 7.94
C GLN A 53 -7.86 2.80 8.75
N LYS A 54 -7.37 1.77 8.06
CA LYS A 54 -6.62 0.67 8.65
C LYS A 54 -5.34 0.42 7.85
N ARG A 55 -4.31 -0.05 8.53
CA ARG A 55 -2.99 -0.28 7.94
C ARG A 55 -2.99 -1.56 7.11
N ILE A 56 -3.55 -1.47 5.92
CA ILE A 56 -3.62 -2.57 4.95
C ILE A 56 -3.17 -2.02 3.61
N ILE A 57 -2.28 -2.74 2.93
CA ILE A 57 -1.89 -2.41 1.56
C ILE A 57 -2.06 -3.65 0.69
N ALA A 58 -2.25 -3.42 -0.60
CA ALA A 58 -2.29 -4.48 -1.60
C ALA A 58 -1.39 -4.07 -2.76
N LEU A 59 -0.68 -5.04 -3.32
CA LEU A 59 0.23 -4.79 -4.44
C LEU A 59 0.41 -6.04 -5.28
N PHE A 60 0.89 -5.86 -6.50
CA PHE A 60 1.25 -6.98 -7.33
C PHE A 60 2.70 -7.37 -7.12
N VAL A 61 2.94 -8.67 -6.88
CA VAL A 61 4.27 -9.26 -6.92
C VAL A 61 4.29 -10.15 -8.17
N GLY A 62 4.93 -9.67 -9.23
CA GLY A 62 4.72 -10.25 -10.54
C GLY A 62 3.25 -10.12 -10.95
N PRO A 63 2.59 -11.18 -11.42
CA PRO A 63 1.17 -11.14 -11.76
C PRO A 63 0.23 -11.35 -10.58
N LEU A 64 0.76 -11.64 -9.37
CA LEU A 64 -0.06 -12.03 -8.23
C LEU A 64 -0.37 -10.85 -7.31
N PRO A 65 -1.65 -10.60 -7.00
CA PRO A 65 -2.00 -9.61 -5.99
C PRO A 65 -1.78 -10.20 -4.60
N ILE A 66 -1.07 -9.46 -3.74
CA ILE A 66 -0.90 -9.84 -2.35
C ILE A 66 -1.37 -8.71 -1.45
N VAL A 67 -1.73 -9.06 -0.21
CA VAL A 67 -2.18 -8.12 0.80
C VAL A 67 -1.23 -8.20 1.98
N MET A 68 -0.89 -7.04 2.53
CA MET A 68 -0.10 -6.92 3.75
C MET A 68 -0.90 -6.15 4.79
N LEU A 69 -1.09 -6.74 5.96
CA LEU A 69 -1.68 -6.07 7.11
C LEU A 69 -0.55 -5.59 8.01
N ASN A 70 -0.67 -4.36 8.50
CA ASN A 70 0.28 -3.75 9.43
C ASN A 70 1.74 -3.79 8.93
N PRO A 71 1.99 -3.38 7.67
CA PRO A 71 3.35 -3.42 7.15
C PRO A 71 4.26 -2.43 7.85
N ILE A 72 5.47 -2.87 8.18
CA ILE A 72 6.51 -2.06 8.79
C ILE A 72 7.80 -2.27 8.00
N ILE A 73 8.42 -1.19 7.55
CA ILE A 73 9.72 -1.25 6.90
C ILE A 73 10.78 -1.31 8.00
N VAL A 74 11.44 -2.47 8.16
CA VAL A 74 12.40 -2.69 9.25
C VAL A 74 13.82 -2.34 8.85
N THR A 75 14.17 -2.46 7.56
CA THR A 75 15.45 -1.99 7.04
C THR A 75 15.25 -1.36 5.66
N GLN A 76 16.15 -0.43 5.31
CA GLN A 76 16.12 0.22 4.01
C GLN A 76 17.52 0.71 3.67
N ASP A 77 17.92 0.58 2.39
CA ASP A 77 19.18 1.11 1.91
C ASP A 77 19.10 1.52 0.42
N ASP A 78 20.13 2.21 -0.05
CA ASP A 78 20.25 2.66 -1.44
C ASP A 78 19.19 3.71 -1.82
N LYS A 79 19.32 4.88 -1.21
CA LYS A 79 18.37 5.98 -1.42
C LYS A 79 18.46 6.52 -2.86
N TYR A 80 17.30 6.85 -3.42
CA TYR A 80 17.20 7.50 -4.72
C TYR A 80 15.96 8.40 -4.78
N LEU A 81 15.92 9.29 -5.78
CA LEU A 81 14.75 10.15 -6.00
C LEU A 81 13.86 9.50 -7.05
N ALA A 82 12.58 9.37 -6.73
CA ALA A 82 11.57 8.86 -7.64
C ALA A 82 10.50 9.92 -7.88
N TYR A 83 9.82 9.83 -9.04
CA TYR A 83 8.65 10.64 -9.34
C TYR A 83 7.46 9.71 -9.42
N GLU A 84 6.47 9.93 -8.55
CA GLU A 84 5.38 8.98 -8.36
C GLU A 84 4.02 9.61 -8.51
N GLY A 85 3.09 8.85 -9.12
CA GLY A 85 1.69 9.19 -9.19
C GLY A 85 0.86 8.21 -8.38
N CYS A 86 -0.40 8.55 -8.17
CA CYS A 86 -1.34 7.76 -7.39
C CYS A 86 -2.74 7.92 -7.97
N LEU A 87 -3.58 6.87 -7.89
CA LEU A 87 -4.96 6.94 -8.35
C LEU A 87 -5.79 8.00 -7.61
N SER A 88 -5.47 8.23 -6.33
CA SER A 88 -6.22 9.18 -5.50
C SER A 88 -5.86 10.64 -5.76
N LEU A 89 -4.67 10.90 -6.32
CA LEU A 89 -4.14 12.26 -6.48
C LEU A 89 -3.73 12.51 -7.93
N THR A 90 -3.89 13.73 -8.40
CA THR A 90 -3.49 14.10 -9.76
C THR A 90 -2.00 14.44 -9.82
N GLY A 91 -1.38 14.16 -10.98
CA GLY A 91 0.01 14.49 -11.26
C GLY A 91 1.00 13.57 -10.56
N GLU A 92 2.27 13.90 -10.71
CA GLU A 92 3.38 13.16 -10.10
C GLU A 92 4.13 14.06 -9.13
N ARG A 93 4.78 13.45 -8.12
CA ARG A 93 5.53 14.15 -7.08
C ARG A 93 6.88 13.51 -6.89
N PRO A 94 7.94 14.33 -6.67
CA PRO A 94 9.24 13.77 -6.30
C PRO A 94 9.19 13.26 -4.87
N THR A 95 9.80 12.11 -4.64
CA THR A 95 9.87 11.52 -3.31
C THR A 95 11.15 10.68 -3.18
N GLU A 96 11.68 10.61 -1.95
CA GLU A 96 12.83 9.76 -1.68
C GLU A 96 12.37 8.33 -1.46
N ARG A 97 13.06 7.40 -2.10
CA ARG A 97 12.80 5.96 -1.97
C ARG A 97 14.11 5.22 -1.76
N TYR A 98 13.99 3.97 -1.34
CA TYR A 98 15.14 3.07 -1.15
C TYR A 98 14.99 1.88 -2.07
N LYS A 99 16.09 1.48 -2.71
CA LYS A 99 16.06 0.37 -3.66
C LYS A 99 15.84 -0.98 -2.99
N ASN A 100 16.31 -1.12 -1.75
CA ASN A 100 16.23 -2.37 -1.00
C ASN A 100 15.57 -2.13 0.35
N ILE A 101 14.54 -2.91 0.64
CA ILE A 101 13.84 -2.83 1.93
C ILE A 101 13.57 -4.23 2.46
N THR A 102 13.41 -4.33 3.79
CA THR A 102 12.87 -5.52 4.43
C THR A 102 11.59 -5.10 5.14
N VAL A 103 10.52 -5.85 4.91
CA VAL A 103 9.18 -5.53 5.43
C VAL A 103 8.73 -6.65 6.35
N LYS A 104 8.22 -6.27 7.53
CA LYS A 104 7.52 -7.17 8.43
C LYS A 104 6.04 -6.86 8.34
N TYR A 105 5.21 -7.88 8.14
CA TYR A 105 3.77 -7.70 7.94
C TYR A 105 3.01 -8.97 8.30
N GLN A 106 1.69 -8.88 8.34
CA GLN A 106 0.83 -10.05 8.47
C GLN A 106 0.15 -10.31 7.12
N ASN A 107 0.06 -11.61 6.75
CA ASN A 107 -0.67 -12.00 5.56
C ASN A 107 -2.17 -12.15 5.86
N GLU A 108 -2.96 -12.60 4.88
CA GLU A 108 -4.40 -12.74 5.03
C GLU A 108 -4.79 -13.83 6.06
N ASN A 109 -3.87 -14.70 6.43
CA ASN A 109 -4.07 -15.70 7.47
C ASN A 109 -3.60 -15.21 8.84
N LEU A 110 -3.24 -13.93 8.95
CA LEU A 110 -2.70 -13.29 10.15
C LEU A 110 -1.38 -13.90 10.62
N GLU A 111 -0.66 -14.53 9.70
CA GLU A 111 0.69 -15.03 9.96
C GLU A 111 1.70 -13.90 9.75
N THR A 112 2.61 -13.75 10.71
CA THR A 112 3.68 -12.76 10.60
C THR A 112 4.71 -13.23 9.58
N ARG A 113 5.06 -12.37 8.63
CA ARG A 113 6.06 -12.61 7.61
C ARG A 113 7.08 -11.48 7.64
N GLN A 114 8.31 -11.80 7.26
CA GLN A 114 9.35 -10.79 7.06
C GLN A 114 10.05 -11.14 5.76
N GLN A 115 10.04 -10.22 4.81
CA GLN A 115 10.56 -10.45 3.47
C GLN A 115 11.32 -9.23 2.98
N SER A 116 12.34 -9.49 2.15
CA SER A 116 13.10 -8.45 1.47
C SER A 116 12.52 -8.22 0.08
N PHE A 117 12.48 -6.96 -0.32
CA PHE A 117 12.01 -6.55 -1.65
C PHE A 117 12.99 -5.52 -2.20
N SER A 118 13.06 -5.42 -3.52
CA SER A 118 13.94 -4.47 -4.17
C SER A 118 13.28 -3.85 -5.39
N ASP A 119 13.89 -2.77 -5.88
CA ASP A 119 13.52 -2.07 -7.12
C ASP A 119 12.06 -1.62 -7.12
N PHE A 120 11.31 -1.88 -8.18
CA PHE A 120 9.94 -1.36 -8.32
C PHE A 120 8.99 -1.89 -7.25
N THR A 121 9.09 -3.17 -6.89
CA THR A 121 8.24 -3.74 -5.84
C THR A 121 8.49 -3.03 -4.51
N ALA A 122 9.76 -2.77 -4.18
CA ALA A 122 10.11 -2.01 -2.98
C ALA A 122 9.56 -0.58 -3.04
N GLU A 123 9.61 0.05 -4.19
CA GLU A 123 9.07 1.40 -4.38
C GLU A 123 7.56 1.43 -4.12
N VAL A 124 6.82 0.48 -4.67
CA VAL A 124 5.37 0.38 -4.47
C VAL A 124 5.02 0.20 -3.00
N ILE A 125 5.73 -0.70 -2.30
CA ILE A 125 5.48 -0.93 -0.88
C ILE A 125 5.69 0.35 -0.07
N GLN A 126 6.79 1.07 -0.33
CA GLN A 126 7.08 2.32 0.37
C GLN A 126 6.01 3.37 0.11
N HIS A 127 5.54 3.48 -1.13
CA HIS A 127 4.47 4.40 -1.50
C HIS A 127 3.20 4.10 -0.71
N GLU A 128 2.79 2.84 -0.64
CA GLU A 128 1.56 2.47 0.05
C GLU A 128 1.69 2.57 1.57
N VAL A 129 2.87 2.29 2.13
CA VAL A 129 3.12 2.51 3.56
C VAL A 129 3.02 4.00 3.89
N ASP A 130 3.49 4.89 3.01
CA ASP A 130 3.32 6.34 3.19
C ASP A 130 1.84 6.70 3.27
N HIS A 131 0.98 6.11 2.44
CA HIS A 131 -0.46 6.33 2.53
C HIS A 131 -1.01 5.90 3.90
N CYS A 132 -0.53 4.78 4.44
CA CYS A 132 -0.93 4.34 5.78
C CYS A 132 -0.53 5.36 6.85
N ASN A 133 0.53 6.11 6.62
CA ASN A 133 1.01 7.14 7.54
C ASN A 133 0.42 8.51 7.27
N GLY A 134 -0.53 8.60 6.34
CA GLY A 134 -1.19 9.87 5.99
C GLY A 134 -0.33 10.80 5.15
N ILE A 135 0.67 10.28 4.47
CA ILE A 135 1.56 11.06 3.60
C ILE A 135 0.99 11.03 2.18
N LEU A 136 0.77 12.23 1.61
CA LEU A 136 0.23 12.36 0.26
C LEU A 136 1.35 12.31 -0.77
N ILE A 137 1.41 11.21 -1.48
CA ILE A 137 2.40 10.99 -2.54
C ILE A 137 1.70 10.76 -3.86
#